data_290ab047fefddce1981c37980e34eae5
#
_entry.id   290ab047fefddce1981c37980e34eae5
#
_cell.length_a   1.000
_cell.length_b   1.000
_cell.length_c   1.000
_cell.angle_alpha   90.00
_cell.angle_beta   90.00
_cell.angle_gamma   90.00
#
_symmetry.space_group_name_H-M   'P 1'
#
loop_
_entity.id
_entity.type
_entity.pdbx_description
1 polymer ?
#
loop_
_entity_poly.entity_id
_entity_poly.type
_entity_poly.pdbx_seq_one_letter_code
_entity_poly.pdbx_strand_id
1 'polypeptide(L)'
;MTKSIILTGDRPTGKLHIGHYVGSLKNRVLLQEEDKYDMFVFLADQQALTDHAKDPQMIVESIGNVALDYLAVGLDPSKSTIFIQSQIPELAELSMYYMNLVSLARLERNPTVKTEIAQKGFGESIPTGFLVYPIAQTADITAFKANYVPVGTDQKPMIEQTREIVRSFNNAYNCDVLVEPEGIYPENERAGRLPGLDGNAKMSKSLNNGIYLADDADTLRKKVMSMYTDPDHIRVEDPGKIEGNMVFHYLDVFGRPEDAQEIAEMKEHYQRGGLGDVKTKRYLLEILERELGPIRERRIEFAKDMGEVYNMLQKGSEKAREVAGQTLSEVKGAMGLNYFK
;
A
#
# COMPACT_ATOMS: atom_id res chain seq x y z
N MET A 1 -26.56 -11.77 -6.83
CA MET A 1 -25.94 -11.55 -5.51
C MET A 1 -25.15 -10.27 -5.61
N THR A 2 -25.24 -9.38 -4.64
CA THR A 2 -24.39 -8.18 -4.56
C THR A 2 -22.97 -8.64 -4.31
N LYS A 3 -22.00 -8.06 -5.06
CA LYS A 3 -20.57 -8.32 -4.83
C LYS A 3 -20.15 -7.82 -3.45
N SER A 4 -19.22 -8.51 -2.82
CA SER A 4 -18.56 -7.99 -1.60
C SER A 4 -17.66 -6.80 -1.96
N ILE A 5 -17.54 -5.84 -1.04
CA ILE A 5 -16.79 -4.61 -1.26
C ILE A 5 -15.39 -4.75 -0.67
N ILE A 6 -14.37 -4.43 -1.46
CA ILE A 6 -12.99 -4.26 -1.02
C ILE A 6 -12.64 -2.77 -1.03
N LEU A 7 -12.05 -2.30 0.08
CA LEU A 7 -11.40 -0.99 0.14
C LEU A 7 -9.90 -1.16 0.36
N THR A 8 -9.10 -0.46 -0.43
CA THR A 8 -7.65 -0.43 -0.28
C THR A 8 -7.09 0.89 -0.81
N GLY A 9 -5.88 1.26 -0.44
CA GLY A 9 -5.26 2.49 -0.93
C GLY A 9 -3.83 2.65 -0.43
N ASP A 10 -3.17 3.69 -0.92
CA ASP A 10 -1.82 4.08 -0.50
C ASP A 10 -1.75 5.58 -0.23
N ARG A 11 -0.89 5.97 0.69
CA ARG A 11 -0.56 7.38 0.94
C ARG A 11 0.32 7.90 -0.19
N PRO A 12 -0.09 8.96 -0.92
CA PRO A 12 0.70 9.52 -2.01
C PRO A 12 1.87 10.36 -1.48
N THR A 13 2.88 9.69 -0.96
CA THR A 13 4.11 10.30 -0.41
C THR A 13 5.31 10.09 -1.31
N GLY A 14 5.13 10.20 -2.63
CA GLY A 14 6.11 9.97 -3.69
C GLY A 14 5.86 8.68 -4.48
N LYS A 15 6.77 8.34 -5.40
CA LYS A 15 6.70 7.17 -6.28
C LYS A 15 6.61 5.86 -5.49
N LEU A 16 5.89 4.86 -6.03
CA LEU A 16 5.82 3.53 -5.45
C LEU A 16 7.06 2.71 -5.85
N HIS A 17 7.56 1.92 -4.91
CA HIS A 17 8.68 1.01 -5.14
C HIS A 17 8.22 -0.45 -5.24
N ILE A 18 9.09 -1.33 -5.70
CA ILE A 18 8.76 -2.75 -5.90
C ILE A 18 8.31 -3.47 -4.61
N GLY A 19 8.64 -2.95 -3.44
CA GLY A 19 8.09 -3.44 -2.17
C GLY A 19 6.59 -3.20 -2.04
N HIS A 20 6.05 -2.07 -2.54
CA HIS A 20 4.59 -1.85 -2.63
C HIS A 20 3.97 -2.80 -3.66
N TYR A 21 4.68 -3.03 -4.78
CA TYR A 21 4.22 -3.93 -5.83
C TYR A 21 3.99 -5.35 -5.28
N VAL A 22 5.03 -5.96 -4.71
CA VAL A 22 4.95 -7.33 -4.19
C VAL A 22 4.06 -7.42 -2.94
N GLY A 23 4.15 -6.42 -2.06
CA GLY A 23 3.43 -6.44 -0.77
C GLY A 23 1.93 -6.14 -0.89
N SER A 24 1.49 -5.49 -1.96
CA SER A 24 0.11 -5.02 -2.06
C SER A 24 -0.44 -4.98 -3.48
N LEU A 25 0.19 -4.25 -4.42
CA LEU A 25 -0.42 -3.95 -5.71
C LEU A 25 -0.68 -5.19 -6.56
N LYS A 26 0.24 -6.15 -6.57
CA LYS A 26 0.08 -7.42 -7.30
C LYS A 26 -1.16 -8.18 -6.84
N ASN A 27 -1.37 -8.23 -5.51
CA ASN A 27 -2.56 -8.88 -4.94
C ASN A 27 -3.86 -8.12 -5.28
N ARG A 28 -3.83 -6.78 -5.32
CA ARG A 28 -5.01 -5.98 -5.73
C ARG A 28 -5.44 -6.30 -7.16
N VAL A 29 -4.48 -6.43 -8.07
CA VAL A 29 -4.77 -6.82 -9.46
C VAL A 29 -5.37 -8.24 -9.52
N LEU A 30 -4.85 -9.19 -8.75
CA LEU A 30 -5.42 -10.53 -8.67
C LEU A 30 -6.86 -10.52 -8.14
N LEU A 31 -7.13 -9.78 -7.06
CA LEU A 31 -8.48 -9.63 -6.51
C LEU A 31 -9.45 -8.96 -7.50
N GLN A 32 -8.96 -7.98 -8.27
CA GLN A 32 -9.75 -7.35 -9.35
C GLN A 32 -10.13 -8.37 -10.43
N GLU A 33 -9.21 -9.23 -10.84
CA GLU A 33 -9.44 -10.22 -11.91
C GLU A 33 -10.37 -11.35 -11.48
N GLU A 34 -10.55 -11.58 -10.18
CA GLU A 34 -11.54 -12.56 -9.69
C GLU A 34 -12.99 -12.18 -10.00
N ASP A 35 -13.27 -10.91 -10.29
CA ASP A 35 -14.61 -10.36 -10.62
C ASP A 35 -15.71 -10.65 -9.55
N LYS A 36 -15.29 -10.95 -8.32
CA LYS A 36 -16.18 -11.25 -7.19
C LYS A 36 -16.44 -10.03 -6.30
N TYR A 37 -15.65 -8.96 -6.50
CA TYR A 37 -15.61 -7.82 -5.62
C TYR A 37 -15.92 -6.53 -6.36
N ASP A 38 -16.58 -5.60 -5.66
CA ASP A 38 -16.58 -4.19 -6.02
C ASP A 38 -15.40 -3.53 -5.32
N MET A 39 -14.38 -3.14 -6.10
CA MET A 39 -13.14 -2.60 -5.56
C MET A 39 -13.12 -1.08 -5.56
N PHE A 40 -12.83 -0.51 -4.39
CA PHE A 40 -12.53 0.89 -4.18
C PHE A 40 -11.04 1.03 -3.83
N VAL A 41 -10.31 1.79 -4.67
CA VAL A 41 -8.86 1.98 -4.50
C VAL A 41 -8.58 3.47 -4.40
N PHE A 42 -8.07 3.93 -3.25
CA PHE A 42 -7.94 5.36 -3.02
C PHE A 42 -6.49 5.82 -2.83
N LEU A 43 -6.28 7.08 -3.19
CA LEU A 43 -5.08 7.82 -2.87
C LEU A 43 -5.36 8.59 -1.58
N ALA A 44 -4.74 8.15 -0.47
CA ALA A 44 -5.00 8.63 0.88
C ALA A 44 -4.23 9.93 1.17
N ASP A 45 -4.56 11.01 0.47
CA ASP A 45 -3.89 12.30 0.55
C ASP A 45 -4.13 13.02 1.89
N GLN A 46 -5.33 12.96 2.46
CA GLN A 46 -5.62 13.49 3.79
C GLN A 46 -4.83 12.75 4.87
N GLN A 47 -4.74 11.43 4.77
CA GLN A 47 -3.94 10.64 5.69
C GLN A 47 -2.44 10.95 5.54
N ALA A 48 -1.96 11.23 4.33
CA ALA A 48 -0.58 11.65 4.10
C ALA A 48 -0.23 12.97 4.80
N LEU A 49 -1.19 13.88 4.97
CA LEU A 49 -1.00 15.15 5.68
C LEU A 49 -0.74 14.96 7.19
N THR A 50 -1.09 13.84 7.80
CA THR A 50 -0.92 13.63 9.26
C THR A 50 0.53 13.74 9.72
N ASP A 51 1.48 13.44 8.86
CA ASP A 51 2.91 13.56 9.11
C ASP A 51 3.67 14.41 8.08
N HIS A 52 2.97 14.92 7.04
CA HIS A 52 3.51 15.78 5.99
C HIS A 52 2.76 17.11 5.85
N ALA A 53 2.12 17.59 6.92
CA ALA A 53 1.30 18.82 6.90
C ALA A 53 2.06 20.09 6.43
N LYS A 54 3.40 20.11 6.57
CA LYS A 54 4.25 21.23 6.17
C LYS A 54 4.66 21.19 4.69
N ASP A 55 4.42 20.08 4.01
CA ASP A 55 4.77 19.89 2.60
C ASP A 55 3.59 19.29 1.79
N PRO A 56 2.47 20.03 1.70
CA PRO A 56 1.30 19.55 0.95
C PRO A 56 1.58 19.46 -0.56
N GLN A 57 2.53 20.25 -1.08
CA GLN A 57 2.87 20.22 -2.50
C GLN A 57 3.45 18.86 -2.94
N MET A 58 4.29 18.25 -2.11
CA MET A 58 4.81 16.91 -2.35
C MET A 58 3.69 15.88 -2.50
N ILE A 59 2.63 15.99 -1.68
CA ILE A 59 1.47 15.09 -1.74
C ILE A 59 0.71 15.30 -3.06
N VAL A 60 0.43 16.56 -3.43
CA VAL A 60 -0.25 16.91 -4.68
C VAL A 60 0.51 16.36 -5.90
N GLU A 61 1.82 16.56 -5.96
CA GLU A 61 2.68 16.05 -7.03
C GLU A 61 2.73 14.52 -7.08
N SER A 62 2.54 13.88 -5.93
CA SER A 62 2.55 12.41 -5.83
C SER A 62 1.26 11.76 -6.32
N ILE A 63 0.12 12.46 -6.32
CA ILE A 63 -1.18 11.93 -6.77
C ILE A 63 -1.06 11.33 -8.18
N GLY A 64 -0.61 12.13 -9.15
CA GLY A 64 -0.47 11.68 -10.54
C GLY A 64 0.52 10.52 -10.68
N ASN A 65 1.63 10.54 -9.93
CA ASN A 65 2.61 9.45 -9.95
C ASN A 65 2.05 8.14 -9.43
N VAL A 66 1.34 8.15 -8.31
CA VAL A 66 0.73 6.95 -7.72
C VAL A 66 -0.42 6.43 -8.61
N ALA A 67 -1.21 7.32 -9.19
CA ALA A 67 -2.26 6.93 -10.15
C ALA A 67 -1.67 6.25 -11.38
N LEU A 68 -0.56 6.78 -11.95
CA LEU A 68 0.16 6.13 -13.04
C LEU A 68 0.70 4.76 -12.64
N ASP A 69 1.24 4.62 -11.42
CA ASP A 69 1.73 3.35 -10.91
C ASP A 69 0.59 2.32 -10.77
N TYR A 70 -0.61 2.74 -10.31
CA TYR A 70 -1.80 1.89 -10.23
C TYR A 70 -2.23 1.38 -11.61
N LEU A 71 -2.35 2.26 -12.59
CA LEU A 71 -2.70 1.88 -13.96
C LEU A 71 -1.62 0.98 -14.59
N ALA A 72 -0.37 1.30 -14.35
CA ALA A 72 0.76 0.56 -14.91
C ALA A 72 0.85 -0.88 -14.40
N VAL A 73 0.54 -1.13 -13.12
CA VAL A 73 0.53 -2.49 -12.58
C VAL A 73 -0.68 -3.30 -13.04
N GLY A 74 -1.71 -2.66 -13.60
CA GLY A 74 -2.88 -3.33 -14.18
C GLY A 74 -4.19 -3.11 -13.42
N LEU A 75 -4.27 -2.12 -12.51
CA LEU A 75 -5.57 -1.71 -11.98
C LEU A 75 -6.36 -1.02 -13.10
N ASP A 76 -7.53 -1.59 -13.38
CA ASP A 76 -8.41 -1.19 -14.48
C ASP A 76 -9.57 -0.32 -13.94
N PRO A 77 -9.68 0.95 -14.37
CA PRO A 77 -10.75 1.84 -13.93
C PRO A 77 -12.16 1.39 -14.32
N SER A 78 -12.29 0.47 -15.29
CA SER A 78 -13.57 -0.12 -15.65
C SER A 78 -14.04 -1.20 -14.65
N LYS A 79 -13.11 -1.80 -13.90
CA LYS A 79 -13.35 -2.86 -12.91
C LYS A 79 -13.24 -2.35 -11.47
N SER A 80 -12.40 -1.34 -11.23
CA SER A 80 -12.12 -0.79 -9.90
C SER A 80 -12.36 0.72 -9.86
N THR A 81 -12.96 1.22 -8.81
CA THR A 81 -13.16 2.67 -8.62
C THR A 81 -11.91 3.26 -7.98
N ILE A 82 -11.12 4.03 -8.76
CA ILE A 82 -9.90 4.69 -8.29
C ILE A 82 -10.21 6.15 -7.99
N PHE A 83 -9.94 6.63 -6.76
CA PHE A 83 -10.35 7.96 -6.32
C PHE A 83 -9.35 8.63 -5.36
N ILE A 84 -9.54 9.94 -5.12
CA ILE A 84 -8.75 10.74 -4.19
C ILE A 84 -9.55 10.94 -2.91
N GLN A 85 -8.97 10.61 -1.76
CA GLN A 85 -9.62 10.64 -0.45
C GLN A 85 -10.21 12.02 -0.11
N SER A 86 -9.46 13.10 -0.34
CA SER A 86 -9.91 14.47 -0.04
C SER A 86 -11.12 14.95 -0.86
N GLN A 87 -11.44 14.24 -1.94
CA GLN A 87 -12.63 14.56 -2.75
C GLN A 87 -13.93 13.98 -2.16
N ILE A 88 -13.85 13.30 -1.01
CA ILE A 88 -14.97 12.69 -0.30
C ILE A 88 -15.15 13.39 1.07
N PRO A 89 -15.76 14.57 1.13
CA PRO A 89 -15.90 15.33 2.38
C PRO A 89 -16.74 14.60 3.44
N GLU A 90 -17.57 13.66 3.04
CA GLU A 90 -18.39 12.80 3.89
C GLU A 90 -17.54 12.00 4.91
N LEU A 91 -16.29 11.68 4.58
CA LEU A 91 -15.34 10.99 5.47
C LEU A 91 -15.00 11.82 6.71
N ALA A 92 -14.90 13.14 6.57
CA ALA A 92 -14.64 14.03 7.69
C ALA A 92 -15.84 14.10 8.64
N GLU A 93 -17.06 14.14 8.12
CA GLU A 93 -18.28 14.14 8.94
C GLU A 93 -18.45 12.81 9.68
N LEU A 94 -18.24 11.66 9.02
CA LEU A 94 -18.22 10.33 9.64
C LEU A 94 -17.19 10.24 10.76
N SER A 95 -15.97 10.72 10.50
CA SER A 95 -14.89 10.77 11.50
C SER A 95 -15.30 11.54 12.75
N MET A 96 -15.98 12.68 12.57
CA MET A 96 -16.47 13.47 13.70
C MET A 96 -17.49 12.71 14.56
N TYR A 97 -18.40 11.97 13.95
CA TYR A 97 -19.33 11.13 14.69
C TYR A 97 -18.62 10.02 15.46
N TYR A 98 -17.65 9.35 14.82
CA TYR A 98 -16.90 8.24 15.43
C TYR A 98 -15.98 8.69 16.57
N MET A 99 -15.47 9.93 16.55
CA MET A 99 -14.69 10.49 17.66
C MET A 99 -15.44 10.46 19.00
N ASN A 100 -16.78 10.47 18.97
CA ASN A 100 -17.60 10.43 20.17
C ASN A 100 -17.78 8.98 20.73
N LEU A 101 -17.32 7.97 19.99
CA LEU A 101 -17.48 6.55 20.33
C LEU A 101 -16.19 5.89 20.81
N VAL A 102 -15.06 6.61 20.77
CA VAL A 102 -13.76 6.08 21.17
C VAL A 102 -13.06 7.02 22.14
N SER A 103 -12.47 6.49 23.20
CA SER A 103 -11.72 7.30 24.15
C SER A 103 -10.29 7.57 23.70
N LEU A 104 -9.72 8.71 24.11
CA LEU A 104 -8.31 9.05 23.90
C LEU A 104 -7.38 7.91 24.36
N ALA A 105 -7.61 7.39 25.54
CA ALA A 105 -6.84 6.29 26.11
C ALA A 105 -6.88 5.00 25.24
N ARG A 106 -7.96 4.78 24.48
CA ARG A 106 -8.04 3.63 23.56
C ARG A 106 -7.17 3.86 22.32
N LEU A 107 -7.14 5.09 21.79
CA LEU A 107 -6.27 5.47 20.67
C LEU A 107 -4.79 5.34 21.05
N GLU A 108 -4.39 5.88 22.18
CA GLU A 108 -3.01 5.81 22.67
C GLU A 108 -2.53 4.38 22.95
N ARG A 109 -3.43 3.46 23.28
CA ARG A 109 -3.13 2.04 23.49
C ARG A 109 -3.09 1.21 22.22
N ASN A 110 -3.49 1.76 21.06
CA ASN A 110 -3.39 1.03 19.80
C ASN A 110 -1.91 0.72 19.48
N PRO A 111 -1.51 -0.57 19.33
CA PRO A 111 -0.11 -0.94 19.15
C PRO A 111 0.54 -0.31 17.91
N THR A 112 -0.21 -0.19 16.80
CA THR A 112 0.28 0.42 15.56
C THR A 112 0.58 1.90 15.79
N VAL A 113 -0.37 2.65 16.34
CA VAL A 113 -0.21 4.08 16.65
C VAL A 113 0.97 4.31 17.60
N LYS A 114 1.07 3.50 18.66
CA LYS A 114 2.17 3.60 19.63
C LYS A 114 3.54 3.38 18.99
N THR A 115 3.65 2.38 18.14
CA THR A 115 4.89 2.08 17.41
C THR A 115 5.26 3.22 16.46
N GLU A 116 4.30 3.75 15.71
CA GLU A 116 4.53 4.83 14.75
C GLU A 116 4.90 6.15 15.46
N ILE A 117 4.26 6.49 16.58
CA ILE A 117 4.64 7.66 17.40
C ILE A 117 6.11 7.57 17.81
N ALA A 118 6.54 6.39 18.28
CA ALA A 118 7.93 6.18 18.68
C ALA A 118 8.90 6.30 17.48
N GLN A 119 8.54 5.77 16.32
CA GLN A 119 9.36 5.84 15.11
C GLN A 119 9.46 7.26 14.53
N LYS A 120 8.40 8.06 14.65
CA LYS A 120 8.36 9.44 14.14
C LYS A 120 9.09 10.46 15.04
N GLY A 121 9.38 10.08 16.28
CA GLY A 121 10.12 10.93 17.19
C GLY A 121 9.40 12.23 17.58
N PHE A 122 8.06 12.24 17.63
CA PHE A 122 7.27 13.43 18.00
C PHE A 122 7.52 13.92 19.44
N GLY A 123 8.08 13.07 20.32
CA GLY A 123 8.21 13.37 21.74
C GLY A 123 6.85 13.61 22.39
N GLU A 124 6.72 14.71 23.10
CA GLU A 124 5.44 15.11 23.75
C GLU A 124 4.51 15.89 22.80
N SER A 125 5.00 16.34 21.64
CA SER A 125 4.24 17.17 20.69
C SER A 125 3.64 16.35 19.56
N ILE A 126 2.74 15.42 19.89
CA ILE A 126 2.05 14.59 18.87
C ILE A 126 0.97 15.43 18.18
N PRO A 127 0.99 15.57 16.85
CA PRO A 127 -0.10 16.23 16.12
C PRO A 127 -1.43 15.52 16.38
N THR A 128 -2.50 16.28 16.64
CA THR A 128 -3.83 15.70 16.89
C THR A 128 -4.29 14.82 15.73
N GLY A 129 -4.09 15.26 14.48
CA GLY A 129 -4.40 14.47 13.30
C GLY A 129 -3.69 13.12 13.26
N PHE A 130 -2.44 13.06 13.74
CA PHE A 130 -1.71 11.80 13.84
C PHE A 130 -2.29 10.87 14.92
N LEU A 131 -2.81 11.41 16.00
CA LEU A 131 -3.43 10.60 17.06
C LEU A 131 -4.80 10.06 16.66
N VAL A 132 -5.59 10.85 15.89
CA VAL A 132 -6.96 10.48 15.51
C VAL A 132 -7.08 9.79 14.14
N TYR A 133 -5.98 9.62 13.40
CA TYR A 133 -6.05 8.98 12.08
C TYR A 133 -6.69 7.57 12.08
N PRO A 134 -6.64 6.75 13.16
CA PRO A 134 -7.35 5.48 13.19
C PRO A 134 -8.87 5.62 13.08
N ILE A 135 -9.42 6.75 13.55
CA ILE A 135 -10.84 7.08 13.41
C ILE A 135 -11.14 7.48 11.97
N ALA A 136 -10.26 8.29 11.36
CA ALA A 136 -10.38 8.65 9.95
C ALA A 136 -10.29 7.41 9.05
N GLN A 137 -9.38 6.47 9.33
CA GLN A 137 -9.29 5.19 8.62
C GLN A 137 -10.55 4.34 8.81
N THR A 138 -11.18 4.38 10.00
CA THR A 138 -12.48 3.75 10.20
C THR A 138 -13.55 4.39 9.32
N ALA A 139 -13.56 5.71 9.17
CA ALA A 139 -14.49 6.39 8.27
C ALA A 139 -14.25 6.02 6.80
N ASP A 140 -12.98 5.94 6.36
CA ASP A 140 -12.64 5.44 5.02
C ASP A 140 -13.27 4.07 4.76
N ILE A 141 -13.11 3.12 5.67
CA ILE A 141 -13.58 1.74 5.52
C ILE A 141 -15.12 1.66 5.56
N THR A 142 -15.73 2.32 6.52
CA THR A 142 -17.17 2.20 6.76
C THR A 142 -18.02 3.01 5.78
N ALA A 143 -17.50 4.10 5.21
CA ALA A 143 -18.18 4.90 4.20
C ALA A 143 -18.59 4.06 2.97
N PHE A 144 -17.80 3.06 2.64
CA PHE A 144 -18.06 2.13 1.54
C PHE A 144 -18.67 0.81 2.01
N LYS A 145 -18.94 0.64 3.31
CA LYS A 145 -19.38 -0.63 3.91
C LYS A 145 -18.48 -1.80 3.50
N ALA A 146 -17.16 -1.56 3.46
CA ALA A 146 -16.20 -2.53 2.99
C ALA A 146 -16.25 -3.82 3.82
N ASN A 147 -16.42 -4.95 3.13
CA ASN A 147 -16.37 -6.27 3.76
C ASN A 147 -14.92 -6.69 3.99
N TYR A 148 -14.01 -6.30 3.07
CA TYR A 148 -12.62 -6.74 3.11
C TYR A 148 -11.66 -5.57 2.91
N VAL A 149 -10.55 -5.62 3.65
CA VAL A 149 -9.47 -4.62 3.56
C VAL A 149 -8.13 -5.35 3.42
N PRO A 150 -7.54 -5.41 2.22
CA PRO A 150 -6.21 -5.97 2.01
C PRO A 150 -5.15 -5.08 2.69
N VAL A 151 -4.48 -5.60 3.71
CA VAL A 151 -3.52 -4.86 4.54
C VAL A 151 -2.37 -5.75 5.00
N GLY A 152 -1.26 -5.14 5.39
CA GLY A 152 -0.18 -5.84 6.10
C GLY A 152 -0.61 -6.32 7.50
N THR A 153 0.11 -7.29 8.05
CA THR A 153 -0.18 -7.85 9.38
C THR A 153 -0.02 -6.84 10.52
N ASP A 154 0.79 -5.81 10.32
CA ASP A 154 0.95 -4.67 11.23
C ASP A 154 -0.32 -3.81 11.36
N GLN A 155 -1.26 -3.93 10.42
CA GLN A 155 -2.54 -3.22 10.42
C GLN A 155 -3.68 -3.99 11.13
N LYS A 156 -3.43 -5.21 11.64
CA LYS A 156 -4.43 -5.95 12.42
C LYS A 156 -5.07 -5.13 13.55
N PRO A 157 -4.30 -4.35 14.36
CA PRO A 157 -4.88 -3.53 15.41
C PRO A 157 -5.78 -2.41 14.89
N MET A 158 -5.56 -1.94 13.66
CA MET A 158 -6.39 -0.91 13.02
C MET A 158 -7.72 -1.48 12.57
N ILE A 159 -7.72 -2.66 11.95
CA ILE A 159 -8.95 -3.37 11.56
C ILE A 159 -9.79 -3.71 12.79
N GLU A 160 -9.18 -4.18 13.88
CA GLU A 160 -9.92 -4.47 15.11
C GLU A 160 -10.50 -3.20 15.75
N GLN A 161 -9.76 -2.08 15.74
CA GLN A 161 -10.30 -0.81 16.22
C GLN A 161 -11.47 -0.32 15.35
N THR A 162 -11.43 -0.51 14.04
CA THR A 162 -12.56 -0.23 13.15
C THR A 162 -13.77 -1.06 13.54
N ARG A 163 -13.62 -2.35 13.78
CA ARG A 163 -14.69 -3.25 14.22
C ARG A 163 -15.27 -2.84 15.57
N GLU A 164 -14.42 -2.43 16.51
CA GLU A 164 -14.88 -1.89 17.82
C GLU A 164 -15.78 -0.65 17.63
N ILE A 165 -15.39 0.29 16.76
CA ILE A 165 -16.17 1.50 16.49
C ILE A 165 -17.49 1.14 15.80
N VAL A 166 -17.49 0.22 14.83
CA VAL A 166 -18.69 -0.27 14.16
C VAL A 166 -19.68 -0.86 15.17
N ARG A 167 -19.21 -1.76 16.06
CA ARG A 167 -20.04 -2.34 17.12
C ARG A 167 -20.59 -1.27 18.06
N SER A 168 -19.72 -0.32 18.47
CA SER A 168 -20.15 0.78 19.35
C SER A 168 -21.23 1.61 18.71
N PHE A 169 -21.11 1.94 17.42
CA PHE A 169 -22.11 2.69 16.68
C PHE A 169 -23.44 1.92 16.58
N ASN A 170 -23.40 0.71 16.04
CA ASN A 170 -24.60 -0.09 15.81
C ASN A 170 -25.34 -0.39 17.13
N ASN A 171 -24.62 -0.65 18.24
CA ASN A 171 -25.21 -0.84 19.55
C ASN A 171 -25.81 0.46 20.12
N ALA A 172 -25.10 1.59 20.01
CA ALA A 172 -25.54 2.87 20.56
C ALA A 172 -26.85 3.37 19.92
N TYR A 173 -27.00 3.12 18.61
CA TYR A 173 -28.16 3.58 17.84
C TYR A 173 -29.13 2.44 17.48
N ASN A 174 -28.92 1.23 18.02
CA ASN A 174 -29.75 0.04 17.80
C ASN A 174 -30.04 -0.20 16.31
N CYS A 175 -29.00 -0.29 15.51
CA CYS A 175 -29.06 -0.45 14.06
C CYS A 175 -27.96 -1.38 13.53
N ASP A 176 -28.02 -1.73 12.23
CA ASP A 176 -27.04 -2.53 11.50
C ASP A 176 -26.52 -1.74 10.26
N VAL A 177 -26.37 -0.42 10.41
CA VAL A 177 -25.97 0.46 9.28
C VAL A 177 -24.53 0.23 8.87
N LEU A 178 -23.61 0.08 9.82
CA LEU A 178 -22.20 -0.13 9.56
C LEU A 178 -21.84 -1.61 9.53
N VAL A 179 -20.92 -1.97 8.61
CA VAL A 179 -20.46 -3.34 8.41
C VAL A 179 -19.08 -3.52 9.05
N GLU A 180 -18.88 -4.60 9.79
CA GLU A 180 -17.57 -4.96 10.33
C GLU A 180 -16.67 -5.47 9.22
N PRO A 181 -15.47 -4.86 8.98
CA PRO A 181 -14.56 -5.32 7.97
C PRO A 181 -13.75 -6.54 8.43
N GLU A 182 -13.27 -7.32 7.46
CA GLU A 182 -12.25 -8.33 7.62
C GLU A 182 -10.96 -7.92 6.93
N GLY A 183 -9.81 -8.12 7.59
CA GLY A 183 -8.51 -7.91 6.97
C GLY A 183 -8.12 -9.08 6.08
N ILE A 184 -7.71 -8.81 4.84
CA ILE A 184 -7.03 -9.80 3.99
C ILE A 184 -5.52 -9.61 4.18
N TYR A 185 -4.85 -10.61 4.73
CA TYR A 185 -3.43 -10.56 5.04
C TYR A 185 -2.63 -11.42 4.06
N PRO A 186 -1.39 -11.02 3.69
CA PRO A 186 -0.55 -11.82 2.81
C PRO A 186 -0.19 -13.16 3.48
N GLU A 187 -0.26 -14.24 2.72
CA GLU A 187 0.13 -15.59 3.19
C GLU A 187 1.62 -15.66 3.54
N ASN A 188 2.45 -14.91 2.84
CA ASN A 188 3.88 -14.84 3.05
C ASN A 188 4.30 -13.46 3.55
N GLU A 189 4.51 -13.32 4.87
CA GLU A 189 4.94 -12.06 5.49
C GLU A 189 6.32 -11.57 4.99
N ARG A 190 7.18 -12.47 4.53
CA ARG A 190 8.52 -12.13 4.01
C ARG A 190 8.44 -11.41 2.67
N ALA A 191 7.47 -11.74 1.83
CA ALA A 191 7.25 -11.07 0.55
C ALA A 191 6.79 -9.61 0.74
N GLY A 192 6.05 -9.31 1.82
CA GLY A 192 5.54 -7.96 2.11
C GLY A 192 6.58 -6.97 2.67
N ARG A 193 7.80 -7.42 2.98
CA ARG A 193 8.86 -6.58 3.57
C ARG A 193 10.19 -6.76 2.84
N LEU A 194 10.24 -6.30 1.58
CA LEU A 194 11.51 -6.28 0.87
C LEU A 194 12.52 -5.36 1.58
N PRO A 195 13.73 -5.87 1.89
CA PRO A 195 14.82 -5.04 2.37
C PRO A 195 15.28 -4.08 1.28
N GLY A 196 15.93 -3.00 1.69
CA GLY A 196 16.58 -2.08 0.76
C GLY A 196 17.76 -2.74 0.03
N LEU A 197 18.22 -2.10 -1.04
CA LEU A 197 19.35 -2.59 -1.84
C LEU A 197 20.66 -2.65 -1.05
N ASP A 198 20.73 -1.88 0.03
CA ASP A 198 21.86 -1.78 0.97
C ASP A 198 21.95 -2.92 1.99
N GLY A 199 20.94 -3.77 2.07
CA GLY A 199 20.88 -4.91 3.00
C GLY A 199 20.64 -4.56 4.47
N ASN A 200 20.58 -3.28 4.83
CA ASN A 200 20.56 -2.85 6.23
C ASN A 200 19.18 -2.49 6.76
N ALA A 201 18.29 -2.00 5.91
CA ALA A 201 17.01 -1.48 6.33
C ALA A 201 15.90 -1.85 5.35
N LYS A 202 14.65 -1.71 5.80
CA LYS A 202 13.49 -1.77 4.91
C LYS A 202 13.66 -0.76 3.78
N MET A 203 13.25 -1.15 2.58
CA MET A 203 13.18 -0.26 1.43
C MET A 203 12.42 1.03 1.79
N SER A 204 13.05 2.17 1.58
CA SER A 204 12.52 3.47 1.98
C SER A 204 12.91 4.55 0.98
N LYS A 205 11.98 5.48 0.73
CA LYS A 205 12.22 6.65 -0.12
C LYS A 205 13.28 7.57 0.47
N SER A 206 13.26 7.80 1.78
CA SER A 206 14.22 8.67 2.47
C SER A 206 15.65 8.14 2.45
N LEU A 207 15.84 6.83 2.37
CA LEU A 207 17.15 6.20 2.29
C LEU A 207 17.63 6.02 0.83
N ASN A 208 16.78 6.29 -0.15
CA ASN A 208 17.07 6.08 -1.58
C ASN A 208 17.62 4.68 -1.89
N ASN A 209 17.21 3.67 -1.11
CA ASN A 209 17.68 2.30 -1.18
C ASN A 209 16.66 1.36 -1.87
N GLY A 210 15.79 1.92 -2.73
CA GLY A 210 14.71 1.18 -3.37
C GLY A 210 14.74 1.24 -4.91
N ILE A 211 14.16 0.22 -5.54
CA ILE A 211 13.79 0.20 -6.95
C ILE A 211 12.36 0.70 -7.05
N TYR A 212 12.11 1.72 -7.90
CA TYR A 212 10.78 2.31 -8.12
C TYR A 212 10.14 1.76 -9.38
N LEU A 213 8.80 1.69 -9.43
CA LEU A 213 8.07 1.31 -10.64
C LEU A 213 8.30 2.28 -11.80
N ALA A 214 8.65 3.52 -11.48
CA ALA A 214 8.98 4.58 -12.43
C ALA A 214 10.44 4.59 -12.89
N ASP A 215 11.30 3.69 -12.40
CA ASP A 215 12.70 3.63 -12.81
C ASP A 215 12.81 3.15 -14.28
N ASP A 216 13.63 3.83 -15.07
CA ASP A 216 13.97 3.37 -16.41
C ASP A 216 14.92 2.15 -16.36
N ALA A 217 15.14 1.52 -17.51
CA ALA A 217 15.99 0.32 -17.60
C ALA A 217 17.44 0.56 -17.15
N ASP A 218 18.00 1.73 -17.46
CA ASP A 218 19.36 2.07 -17.07
C ASP A 218 19.49 2.32 -15.57
N THR A 219 18.49 2.96 -14.97
CA THR A 219 18.39 3.18 -13.53
C THR A 219 18.20 1.85 -12.79
N LEU A 220 17.31 0.99 -13.27
CA LEU A 220 17.14 -0.37 -12.73
C LEU A 220 18.44 -1.15 -12.76
N ARG A 221 19.12 -1.15 -13.91
CA ARG A 221 20.41 -1.82 -14.06
C ARG A 221 21.46 -1.29 -13.08
N LYS A 222 21.60 0.04 -12.95
CA LYS A 222 22.55 0.65 -12.00
C LYS A 222 22.25 0.23 -10.58
N LYS A 223 20.99 0.25 -10.17
CA LYS A 223 20.52 -0.14 -8.84
C LYS A 223 20.80 -1.63 -8.55
N VAL A 224 20.47 -2.52 -9.48
CA VAL A 224 20.76 -3.96 -9.34
C VAL A 224 22.26 -4.21 -9.23
N MET A 225 23.07 -3.56 -10.07
CA MET A 225 24.52 -3.73 -10.04
C MET A 225 25.15 -3.19 -8.74
N SER A 226 24.50 -2.23 -8.05
CA SER A 226 24.96 -1.69 -6.77
C SER A 226 24.42 -2.43 -5.54
N MET A 227 23.57 -3.46 -5.70
CA MET A 227 23.00 -4.21 -4.58
C MET A 227 24.08 -4.82 -3.70
N TYR A 228 23.80 -4.80 -2.39
CA TYR A 228 24.64 -5.44 -1.39
C TYR A 228 24.67 -6.95 -1.59
N THR A 229 25.87 -7.51 -1.52
CA THR A 229 26.14 -8.95 -1.59
C THR A 229 26.98 -9.36 -0.36
N ASP A 230 27.59 -10.55 -0.37
CA ASP A 230 28.46 -10.98 0.72
C ASP A 230 29.80 -10.19 0.67
N PRO A 231 30.17 -9.41 1.69
CA PRO A 231 31.42 -8.66 1.72
C PRO A 231 32.66 -9.53 1.83
N ASP A 232 32.51 -10.79 2.28
CA ASP A 232 33.63 -11.74 2.38
C ASP A 232 33.90 -12.47 1.05
N HIS A 233 32.98 -12.39 0.06
CA HIS A 233 33.10 -12.98 -1.26
C HIS A 233 33.92 -12.05 -2.20
N ILE A 234 35.22 -12.00 -1.98
CA ILE A 234 36.13 -11.07 -2.69
C ILE A 234 36.52 -11.60 -4.08
N ARG A 235 36.78 -12.91 -4.17
CA ARG A 235 37.14 -13.58 -5.43
C ARG A 235 36.04 -14.53 -5.86
N VAL A 236 35.93 -14.77 -7.16
CA VAL A 236 34.92 -15.68 -7.71
C VAL A 236 35.03 -17.09 -7.13
N GLU A 237 36.27 -17.53 -6.82
CA GLU A 237 36.56 -18.86 -6.27
C GLU A 237 36.24 -18.99 -4.78
N ASP A 238 36.08 -17.86 -4.07
CA ASP A 238 35.77 -17.88 -2.64
C ASP A 238 34.37 -18.41 -2.40
N PRO A 239 34.11 -19.22 -1.38
CA PRO A 239 32.76 -19.58 -0.93
C PRO A 239 32.01 -18.32 -0.47
N GLY A 240 30.78 -18.13 -0.96
CA GLY A 240 29.94 -17.00 -0.58
C GLY A 240 28.78 -17.40 0.31
N LYS A 241 28.24 -16.43 1.08
CA LYS A 241 27.05 -16.57 1.92
C LYS A 241 25.82 -16.07 1.19
N ILE A 242 24.75 -16.84 1.21
CA ILE A 242 23.45 -16.43 0.65
C ILE A 242 22.59 -15.69 1.68
N GLU A 243 22.78 -15.98 2.96
CA GLU A 243 22.12 -15.28 4.06
C GLU A 243 22.59 -13.82 4.10
N GLY A 244 21.64 -12.89 4.06
CA GLY A 244 21.94 -11.46 4.03
C GLY A 244 22.37 -10.93 2.65
N ASN A 245 22.51 -11.78 1.63
CA ASN A 245 22.77 -11.37 0.26
C ASN A 245 21.47 -10.93 -0.42
N MET A 246 21.38 -9.65 -0.74
CA MET A 246 20.15 -9.05 -1.30
C MET A 246 19.81 -9.61 -2.67
N VAL A 247 20.79 -9.98 -3.49
CA VAL A 247 20.54 -10.54 -4.81
C VAL A 247 19.76 -11.84 -4.73
N PHE A 248 20.16 -12.77 -3.87
CA PHE A 248 19.46 -14.04 -3.68
C PHE A 248 18.10 -13.84 -3.02
N HIS A 249 17.98 -12.89 -2.08
CA HIS A 249 16.70 -12.56 -1.49
C HIS A 249 15.68 -12.08 -2.55
N TYR A 250 16.10 -11.21 -3.46
CA TYR A 250 15.24 -10.72 -4.55
C TYR A 250 14.96 -11.81 -5.59
N LEU A 251 15.90 -12.69 -5.88
CA LEU A 251 15.67 -13.87 -6.73
C LEU A 251 14.57 -14.78 -6.16
N ASP A 252 14.55 -14.98 -4.83
CA ASP A 252 13.52 -15.78 -4.16
C ASP A 252 12.13 -15.12 -4.19
N VAL A 253 12.08 -13.79 -4.24
CA VAL A 253 10.80 -13.05 -4.26
C VAL A 253 10.24 -12.90 -5.66
N PHE A 254 11.10 -12.68 -6.67
CA PHE A 254 10.69 -12.37 -8.05
C PHE A 254 10.85 -13.54 -9.01
N GLY A 255 11.60 -14.57 -8.64
CA GLY A 255 11.71 -15.80 -9.41
C GLY A 255 10.36 -16.51 -9.53
N ARG A 256 10.06 -16.98 -10.73
CA ARG A 256 8.86 -17.78 -11.02
C ARG A 256 9.15 -19.27 -10.81
N PRO A 257 8.16 -20.14 -10.79
CA PRO A 257 8.39 -21.58 -10.66
C PRO A 257 9.38 -22.16 -11.69
N GLU A 258 9.39 -21.62 -12.91
CA GLU A 258 10.35 -22.01 -13.96
C GLU A 258 11.80 -21.60 -13.66
N ASP A 259 12.03 -20.58 -12.84
CA ASP A 259 13.37 -20.12 -12.45
C ASP A 259 13.92 -20.87 -11.23
N ALA A 260 13.08 -21.62 -10.51
CA ALA A 260 13.41 -22.20 -9.20
C ALA A 260 14.64 -23.12 -9.23
N GLN A 261 14.77 -23.94 -10.27
CA GLN A 261 15.91 -24.84 -10.42
C GLN A 261 17.22 -24.06 -10.62
N GLU A 262 17.22 -23.08 -11.53
CA GLU A 262 18.41 -22.27 -11.83
C GLU A 262 18.83 -21.44 -10.61
N ILE A 263 17.86 -20.85 -9.88
CA ILE A 263 18.11 -20.13 -8.63
C ILE A 263 18.75 -21.05 -7.58
N ALA A 264 18.25 -22.28 -7.44
CA ALA A 264 18.82 -23.25 -6.51
C ALA A 264 20.28 -23.64 -6.88
N GLU A 265 20.51 -23.96 -8.14
CA GLU A 265 21.84 -24.26 -8.67
C GLU A 265 22.82 -23.10 -8.49
N MET A 266 22.36 -21.86 -8.73
CA MET A 266 23.15 -20.65 -8.50
C MET A 266 23.51 -20.47 -7.02
N LYS A 267 22.60 -20.74 -6.09
CA LYS A 267 22.85 -20.66 -4.65
C LYS A 267 23.91 -21.69 -4.21
N GLU A 268 23.78 -22.94 -4.64
CA GLU A 268 24.77 -23.98 -4.35
C GLU A 268 26.14 -23.64 -4.93
N HIS A 269 26.17 -23.13 -6.17
CA HIS A 269 27.40 -22.73 -6.84
C HIS A 269 28.06 -21.55 -6.12
N TYR A 270 27.30 -20.56 -5.67
CA TYR A 270 27.79 -19.42 -4.91
C TYR A 270 28.39 -19.84 -3.56
N GLN A 271 27.72 -20.74 -2.86
CA GLN A 271 28.18 -21.24 -1.56
C GLN A 271 29.44 -22.10 -1.62
N ARG A 272 29.66 -22.84 -2.71
CA ARG A 272 30.90 -23.63 -2.88
C ARG A 272 32.06 -22.86 -3.51
N GLY A 273 31.80 -21.63 -3.98
CA GLY A 273 32.74 -20.85 -4.78
C GLY A 273 32.66 -21.15 -6.28
N GLY A 274 33.07 -20.19 -7.11
CA GLY A 274 33.06 -20.28 -8.56
C GLY A 274 31.98 -19.47 -9.25
N LEU A 275 31.08 -18.81 -8.53
CA LEU A 275 30.05 -17.95 -9.07
C LEU A 275 30.19 -16.50 -8.56
N GLY A 276 30.57 -15.58 -9.42
CA GLY A 276 30.78 -14.17 -9.05
C GLY A 276 29.48 -13.36 -8.99
N ASP A 277 29.45 -12.34 -8.14
CA ASP A 277 28.30 -11.43 -7.89
C ASP A 277 27.74 -10.79 -9.17
N VAL A 278 28.60 -10.42 -10.12
CA VAL A 278 28.15 -9.80 -11.37
C VAL A 278 27.23 -10.74 -12.16
N LYS A 279 27.49 -12.03 -12.16
CA LYS A 279 26.66 -13.01 -12.87
C LYS A 279 25.32 -13.17 -12.19
N THR A 280 25.28 -13.26 -10.86
CA THR A 280 24.03 -13.34 -10.09
C THR A 280 23.18 -12.08 -10.23
N LYS A 281 23.82 -10.89 -10.22
CA LYS A 281 23.14 -9.60 -10.44
C LYS A 281 22.57 -9.47 -11.86
N ARG A 282 23.26 -9.98 -12.88
CA ARG A 282 22.72 -10.00 -14.25
C ARG A 282 21.49 -10.88 -14.36
N TYR A 283 21.51 -12.05 -13.76
CA TYR A 283 20.35 -12.94 -13.75
C TYR A 283 19.16 -12.32 -13.01
N LEU A 284 19.39 -11.68 -11.87
CA LEU A 284 18.37 -10.92 -11.20
C LEU A 284 17.81 -9.78 -12.07
N LEU A 285 18.67 -9.08 -12.81
CA LEU A 285 18.24 -8.02 -13.71
C LEU A 285 17.31 -8.55 -14.81
N GLU A 286 17.61 -9.72 -15.39
CA GLU A 286 16.74 -10.38 -16.38
C GLU A 286 15.35 -10.71 -15.81
N ILE A 287 15.30 -11.26 -14.58
CA ILE A 287 14.05 -11.55 -13.88
C ILE A 287 13.27 -10.26 -13.59
N LEU A 288 13.93 -9.22 -13.10
CA LEU A 288 13.28 -7.94 -12.81
C LEU A 288 12.81 -7.22 -14.08
N GLU A 289 13.57 -7.25 -15.17
CA GLU A 289 13.15 -6.69 -16.46
C GLU A 289 11.93 -7.42 -17.03
N ARG A 290 11.87 -8.73 -16.90
CA ARG A 290 10.70 -9.53 -17.29
C ARG A 290 9.44 -9.13 -16.53
N GLU A 291 9.55 -8.78 -15.25
CA GLU A 291 8.44 -8.39 -14.39
C GLU A 291 8.09 -6.90 -14.52
N LEU A 292 9.10 -6.02 -14.50
CA LEU A 292 8.90 -4.58 -14.44
C LEU A 292 8.86 -3.90 -15.83
N GLY A 293 9.44 -4.53 -16.86
CA GLY A 293 9.43 -4.00 -18.23
C GLY A 293 8.03 -3.67 -18.72
N PRO A 294 7.08 -4.63 -18.70
CA PRO A 294 5.70 -4.37 -19.11
C PRO A 294 4.99 -3.31 -18.29
N ILE A 295 5.30 -3.21 -16.98
CA ILE A 295 4.75 -2.16 -16.08
C ILE A 295 5.26 -0.80 -16.53
N ARG A 296 6.55 -0.69 -16.77
CA ARG A 296 7.21 0.55 -17.25
C ARG A 296 6.65 1.02 -18.58
N GLU A 297 6.46 0.10 -19.54
CA GLU A 297 5.86 0.41 -20.84
C GLU A 297 4.45 0.97 -20.70
N ARG A 298 3.59 0.33 -19.93
CA ARG A 298 2.22 0.84 -19.66
C ARG A 298 2.26 2.20 -18.96
N ARG A 299 3.19 2.37 -18.00
CA ARG A 299 3.34 3.65 -17.29
C ARG A 299 3.71 4.79 -18.23
N ILE A 300 4.63 4.55 -19.18
CA ILE A 300 5.01 5.53 -20.19
C ILE A 300 3.81 5.86 -21.10
N GLU A 301 3.02 4.86 -21.46
CA GLU A 301 1.84 5.06 -22.30
C GLU A 301 0.79 5.94 -21.60
N PHE A 302 0.42 5.61 -20.36
CA PHE A 302 -0.53 6.42 -19.59
C PHE A 302 -0.01 7.84 -19.31
N ALA A 303 1.29 8.01 -19.13
CA ALA A 303 1.89 9.31 -18.88
C ALA A 303 1.82 10.28 -20.08
N LYS A 304 1.50 9.80 -21.29
CA LYS A 304 1.30 10.67 -22.47
C LYS A 304 0.08 11.55 -22.35
N ASP A 305 -0.93 11.12 -21.58
CA ASP A 305 -2.16 11.89 -21.36
C ASP A 305 -2.53 11.95 -19.88
N MET A 306 -1.85 12.83 -19.16
CA MET A 306 -2.17 13.09 -17.75
C MET A 306 -3.57 13.68 -17.54
N GLY A 307 -4.11 14.34 -18.56
CA GLY A 307 -5.49 14.86 -18.52
C GLY A 307 -6.50 13.73 -18.36
N GLU A 308 -6.33 12.64 -19.11
CA GLU A 308 -7.19 11.45 -18.98
C GLU A 308 -7.01 10.74 -17.64
N VAL A 309 -5.78 10.68 -17.11
CA VAL A 309 -5.52 10.13 -15.76
C VAL A 309 -6.27 10.92 -14.69
N TYR A 310 -6.25 12.26 -14.72
CA TYR A 310 -6.99 13.08 -13.77
C TYR A 310 -8.50 13.03 -13.99
N ASN A 311 -8.98 12.92 -15.24
CA ASN A 311 -10.39 12.71 -15.55
C ASN A 311 -10.91 11.39 -14.98
N MET A 312 -10.11 10.32 -15.08
CA MET A 312 -10.40 9.03 -14.44
C MET A 312 -10.53 9.16 -12.91
N LEU A 313 -9.58 9.86 -12.26
CA LEU A 313 -9.62 10.11 -10.81
C LEU A 313 -10.85 10.94 -10.41
N GLN A 314 -11.22 11.94 -11.21
CA GLN A 314 -12.42 12.74 -10.98
C GLN A 314 -13.68 11.88 -11.01
N LYS A 315 -13.88 11.10 -12.08
CA LYS A 315 -15.04 10.20 -12.22
C LYS A 315 -15.11 9.18 -11.08
N GLY A 316 -13.95 8.61 -10.72
CA GLY A 316 -13.86 7.69 -9.59
C GLY A 316 -14.23 8.36 -8.27
N SER A 317 -13.80 9.60 -8.06
CA SER A 317 -14.14 10.38 -6.85
C SER A 317 -15.63 10.73 -6.81
N GLU A 318 -16.25 11.11 -7.92
CA GLU A 318 -17.69 11.37 -8.01
C GLU A 318 -18.49 10.12 -7.63
N LYS A 319 -18.16 8.96 -8.19
CA LYS A 319 -18.79 7.67 -7.85
C LYS A 319 -18.57 7.29 -6.38
N ALA A 320 -17.35 7.42 -5.88
CA ALA A 320 -17.01 7.12 -4.49
C ALA A 320 -17.78 8.04 -3.53
N ARG A 321 -17.92 9.32 -3.86
CA ARG A 321 -18.67 10.28 -3.07
C ARG A 321 -20.17 9.96 -3.01
N GLU A 322 -20.76 9.51 -4.11
CA GLU A 322 -22.15 9.05 -4.11
C GLU A 322 -22.39 7.92 -3.10
N VAL A 323 -21.52 6.91 -3.09
CA VAL A 323 -21.59 5.77 -2.15
C VAL A 323 -21.40 6.24 -0.70
N ALA A 324 -20.38 7.07 -0.45
CA ALA A 324 -20.10 7.60 0.89
C ALA A 324 -21.25 8.49 1.40
N GLY A 325 -21.85 9.29 0.51
CA GLY A 325 -23.01 10.14 0.81
C GLY A 325 -24.23 9.34 1.22
N GLN A 326 -24.49 8.21 0.57
CA GLN A 326 -25.56 7.30 0.95
C GLN A 326 -25.33 6.73 2.37
N THR A 327 -24.13 6.22 2.63
CA THR A 327 -23.79 5.70 3.96
C THR A 327 -23.90 6.78 5.05
N LEU A 328 -23.39 7.99 4.78
CA LEU A 328 -23.51 9.11 5.71
C LEU A 328 -24.97 9.45 5.99
N SER A 329 -25.84 9.43 4.99
CA SER A 329 -27.29 9.65 5.16
C SER A 329 -27.92 8.59 6.05
N GLU A 330 -27.56 7.32 5.89
CA GLU A 330 -28.04 6.22 6.73
C GLU A 330 -27.52 6.35 8.19
N VAL A 331 -26.25 6.73 8.37
CA VAL A 331 -25.65 7.02 9.69
C VAL A 331 -26.41 8.14 10.39
N LYS A 332 -26.65 9.26 9.70
CA LYS A 332 -27.43 10.39 10.23
C LYS A 332 -28.88 10.00 10.53
N GLY A 333 -29.46 9.14 9.70
CA GLY A 333 -30.80 8.58 9.93
C GLY A 333 -30.88 7.77 11.22
N ALA A 334 -29.93 6.87 11.45
CA ALA A 334 -29.82 6.07 12.68
C ALA A 334 -29.64 6.93 13.94
N MET A 335 -28.89 8.04 13.81
CA MET A 335 -28.66 9.02 14.88
C MET A 335 -29.85 9.98 15.09
N GLY A 336 -30.85 9.99 14.21
CA GLY A 336 -31.97 10.94 14.25
C GLY A 336 -31.59 12.37 13.82
N LEU A 337 -30.50 12.54 13.06
CA LEU A 337 -29.97 13.86 12.65
C LEU A 337 -30.50 14.35 11.29
N ASN A 338 -31.39 13.61 10.63
CA ASN A 338 -32.03 14.02 9.39
C ASN A 338 -33.22 14.95 9.68
N TYR A 339 -32.93 16.21 9.99
CA TYR A 339 -33.94 17.22 10.39
C TYR A 339 -34.81 17.67 9.23
N PHE A 340 -34.29 17.68 8.01
CA PHE A 340 -34.99 18.14 6.82
C PHE A 340 -35.08 17.00 5.81
N LYS A 341 -36.29 16.67 5.40
CA LYS A 341 -36.57 15.63 4.38
C LYS A 341 -36.59 16.25 2.99
#